data_adadf946aa325d7a886f8ba53d2196e0
#
_entry.id   adadf946aa325d7a886f8ba53d2196e0
#
_cell.length_a   1.000
_cell.length_b   1.000
_cell.length_c   1.000
_cell.angle_alpha   90.00
_cell.angle_beta   90.00
_cell.angle_gamma   90.00
#
_symmetry.space_group_name_H-M   'P 1'
#
loop_
_entity.id
_entity.type
_entity.pdbx_description
1 polymer ?
#
loop_
_entity_poly.entity_id
_entity_poly.type
_entity_poly.pdbx_seq_one_letter_code
_entity_poly.pdbx_strand_id
1 'polypeptide(L)'
;IPLPESTARVQVIHNSPDALASAVDVYLNDALLIDDFAFRTASPFIDAPAAVDFTVGIAPANSTSSADAIATFDYNLAANETYIIVASGIVNAAGYNPAPAFNLEVFAGAREAASTQGNTDVLVYHGSTDAPTVDVVETAVTGGATIVDNASYSDYAGYLELATLDYRIEVRDETGTVTVKSYEAPLNTLGLQDAALTV
;
A
#
# COMPACT_ATOMS: atom_id res chain seq x y z
N ILE A 1 3.30 3.44 -38.17
CA ILE A 1 3.23 4.27 -36.95
C ILE A 1 3.13 3.29 -35.80
N PRO A 2 4.11 3.24 -34.86
CA PRO A 2 3.94 2.43 -33.66
C PRO A 2 2.64 2.87 -32.97
N LEU A 3 1.82 1.91 -32.56
CA LEU A 3 0.71 2.21 -31.68
C LEU A 3 1.29 2.75 -30.36
N PRO A 4 0.69 3.75 -29.72
CA PRO A 4 1.12 4.16 -28.40
C PRO A 4 1.12 2.92 -27.48
N GLU A 5 2.19 2.73 -26.74
CA GLU A 5 2.26 1.65 -25.75
C GLU A 5 1.13 1.88 -24.73
N SER A 6 0.38 0.82 -24.43
CA SER A 6 -0.65 0.90 -23.40
C SER A 6 0.02 1.03 -22.04
N THR A 7 -0.47 1.93 -21.21
CA THR A 7 0.03 2.13 -19.85
C THR A 7 -1.06 1.86 -18.80
N ALA A 8 -0.62 1.51 -17.61
CA ALA A 8 -1.37 1.54 -16.37
C ALA A 8 -0.77 2.60 -15.44
N ARG A 9 -1.55 3.13 -14.51
CA ARG A 9 -1.08 4.04 -13.47
C ARG A 9 -0.75 3.22 -12.23
N VAL A 10 0.43 3.40 -11.64
CA VAL A 10 0.89 2.61 -10.49
C VAL A 10 1.50 3.52 -9.43
N GLN A 11 1.10 3.34 -8.18
CA GLN A 11 1.82 3.85 -7.01
C GLN A 11 2.39 2.67 -6.24
N VAL A 12 3.67 2.75 -5.86
CA VAL A 12 4.34 1.74 -5.04
C VAL A 12 4.51 2.28 -3.62
N ILE A 13 4.21 1.46 -2.62
CA ILE A 13 4.36 1.78 -1.20
C ILE A 13 5.31 0.77 -0.57
N HIS A 14 6.35 1.23 0.12
CA HIS A 14 7.27 0.35 0.82
C HIS A 14 6.86 0.18 2.29
N ASN A 15 6.29 -0.98 2.62
CA ASN A 15 5.80 -1.33 3.95
C ASN A 15 6.46 -2.59 4.55
N SER A 16 7.56 -3.10 3.98
CA SER A 16 8.28 -4.23 4.59
C SER A 16 9.09 -3.76 5.82
N PRO A 17 8.80 -4.29 7.02
CA PRO A 17 9.53 -3.89 8.24
C PRO A 17 10.87 -4.61 8.40
N ASP A 18 11.28 -5.46 7.44
CA ASP A 18 12.53 -6.19 7.50
C ASP A 18 13.72 -5.23 7.45
N ALA A 19 14.64 -5.36 8.40
CA ALA A 19 15.84 -4.53 8.46
C ALA A 19 16.74 -4.68 7.21
N LEU A 20 16.72 -5.84 6.55
CA LEU A 20 17.44 -6.07 5.28
C LEU A 20 16.78 -5.39 4.08
N ALA A 21 15.53 -4.99 4.22
CA ALA A 21 14.77 -4.23 3.22
C ALA A 21 14.51 -2.79 3.67
N SER A 22 15.31 -2.22 4.58
CA SER A 22 15.11 -0.85 5.07
C SER A 22 15.17 0.21 3.97
N ALA A 23 15.95 -0.05 2.92
CA ALA A 23 15.90 0.63 1.63
C ALA A 23 16.18 -0.40 0.54
N VAL A 24 15.50 -0.31 -0.58
CA VAL A 24 15.61 -1.24 -1.71
C VAL A 24 15.68 -0.47 -3.03
N ASP A 25 16.32 -1.08 -4.02
CA ASP A 25 16.24 -0.68 -5.41
C ASP A 25 15.15 -1.46 -6.11
N VAL A 26 14.34 -0.78 -6.90
CA VAL A 26 13.26 -1.38 -7.68
C VAL A 26 13.63 -1.36 -9.16
N TYR A 27 13.69 -2.51 -9.78
CA TYR A 27 13.95 -2.69 -11.20
C TYR A 27 12.66 -3.03 -11.95
N LEU A 28 12.49 -2.43 -13.12
CA LEU A 28 11.51 -2.84 -14.11
C LEU A 28 12.26 -3.53 -15.26
N ASN A 29 12.11 -4.85 -15.37
CA ASN A 29 12.99 -5.68 -16.18
C ASN A 29 14.47 -5.42 -15.79
N ASP A 30 15.29 -4.93 -16.70
CA ASP A 30 16.70 -4.63 -16.44
C ASP A 30 16.97 -3.15 -16.11
N ALA A 31 15.96 -2.30 -16.09
CA ALA A 31 16.09 -0.87 -15.83
C ALA A 31 15.83 -0.54 -14.36
N LEU A 32 16.73 0.21 -13.71
CA LEU A 32 16.49 0.78 -12.38
C LEU A 32 15.34 1.79 -12.47
N LEU A 33 14.27 1.53 -11.73
CA LEU A 33 13.06 2.36 -11.71
C LEU A 33 13.03 3.31 -10.51
N ILE A 34 13.34 2.77 -9.32
CA ILE A 34 13.42 3.55 -8.07
C ILE A 34 14.71 3.15 -7.36
N ASP A 35 15.52 4.14 -7.02
CA ASP A 35 16.78 4.02 -6.31
C ASP A 35 16.57 4.36 -4.83
N ASP A 36 17.17 3.59 -3.92
CA ASP A 36 17.12 3.83 -2.46
C ASP A 36 15.69 3.99 -1.90
N PHE A 37 14.74 3.19 -2.36
CA PHE A 37 13.35 3.28 -1.91
C PHE A 37 13.22 2.87 -0.45
N ALA A 38 13.05 3.85 0.43
CA ALA A 38 13.10 3.66 1.87
C ALA A 38 11.78 3.11 2.45
N PHE A 39 11.89 2.33 3.53
CA PHE A 39 10.73 1.89 4.31
C PHE A 39 9.84 3.08 4.75
N ARG A 40 8.52 2.90 4.67
CA ARG A 40 7.49 3.92 4.93
C ARG A 40 7.51 5.11 3.97
N THR A 41 7.89 4.87 2.74
CA THR A 41 7.73 5.85 1.66
C THR A 41 6.82 5.30 0.57
N ALA A 42 6.28 6.21 -0.23
CA ALA A 42 5.49 5.91 -1.41
C ALA A 42 6.03 6.67 -2.61
N SER A 43 5.97 6.06 -3.80
CA SER A 43 6.22 6.77 -5.05
C SER A 43 5.06 7.71 -5.38
N PRO A 44 5.23 8.71 -6.24
CA PRO A 44 4.09 9.29 -6.94
C PRO A 44 3.43 8.20 -7.81
N PHE A 45 2.23 8.47 -8.34
CA PHE A 45 1.70 7.65 -9.43
C PHE A 45 2.56 7.82 -10.67
N ILE A 46 2.98 6.69 -11.23
CA ILE A 46 3.83 6.61 -12.44
C ILE A 46 3.15 5.76 -13.51
N ASP A 47 3.54 5.96 -14.77
CA ASP A 47 3.10 5.10 -15.86
C ASP A 47 3.94 3.82 -15.89
N ALA A 48 3.27 2.68 -15.88
CA ALA A 48 3.88 1.36 -16.04
C ALA A 48 3.42 0.72 -17.35
N PRO A 49 4.21 -0.19 -17.96
CA PRO A 49 3.77 -0.95 -19.11
C PRO A 49 2.49 -1.73 -18.81
N ALA A 50 1.54 -1.77 -19.78
CA ALA A 50 0.32 -2.52 -19.66
C ALA A 50 0.06 -3.37 -20.91
N ALA A 51 -0.72 -4.45 -20.77
CA ALA A 51 -1.01 -5.43 -21.80
C ALA A 51 0.25 -6.13 -22.38
N VAL A 52 1.34 -6.10 -21.63
CA VAL A 52 2.60 -6.80 -21.91
C VAL A 52 3.15 -7.39 -20.60
N ASP A 53 3.89 -8.49 -20.70
CA ASP A 53 4.54 -9.07 -19.54
C ASP A 53 5.81 -8.27 -19.18
N PHE A 54 6.01 -8.05 -17.89
CA PHE A 54 7.23 -7.46 -17.35
C PHE A 54 7.55 -8.02 -15.96
N THR A 55 8.82 -7.93 -15.57
CA THR A 55 9.30 -8.37 -14.27
C THR A 55 9.66 -7.18 -13.39
N VAL A 56 9.20 -7.19 -12.14
CA VAL A 56 9.66 -6.27 -11.09
C VAL A 56 10.70 -6.99 -10.25
N GLY A 57 11.91 -6.46 -10.19
CA GLY A 57 12.98 -6.92 -9.33
C GLY A 57 13.14 -6.03 -8.11
N ILE A 58 13.25 -6.63 -6.93
CA ILE A 58 13.56 -5.92 -5.68
C ILE A 58 14.98 -6.32 -5.28
N ALA A 59 15.86 -5.34 -5.15
CA ALA A 59 17.26 -5.55 -4.84
C ALA A 59 17.69 -4.72 -3.62
N PRO A 60 18.81 -5.06 -2.95
CA PRO A 60 19.37 -4.18 -1.91
C PRO A 60 19.74 -2.81 -2.45
N ALA A 61 19.66 -1.77 -1.62
CA ALA A 61 19.97 -0.38 -1.98
C ALA A 61 21.39 -0.12 -2.52
N ASN A 62 22.29 -1.06 -2.43
CA ASN A 62 23.63 -1.00 -3.00
C ASN A 62 23.77 -1.87 -4.25
N SER A 63 22.65 -2.23 -4.87
CA SER A 63 22.66 -3.03 -6.09
C SER A 63 23.29 -2.29 -7.26
N THR A 64 23.81 -3.03 -8.22
CA THR A 64 24.43 -2.45 -9.43
C THR A 64 23.69 -2.89 -10.69
N SER A 65 22.80 -3.84 -10.57
CA SER A 65 22.01 -4.37 -11.68
C SER A 65 20.80 -5.16 -11.19
N SER A 66 19.85 -5.44 -12.08
CA SER A 66 18.70 -6.32 -11.82
C SER A 66 19.09 -7.75 -11.41
N ALA A 67 20.32 -8.19 -11.74
CA ALA A 67 20.85 -9.51 -11.33
C ALA A 67 21.08 -9.61 -9.80
N ASP A 68 21.15 -8.48 -9.09
CA ASP A 68 21.28 -8.42 -7.64
C ASP A 68 19.93 -8.59 -6.91
N ALA A 69 18.83 -8.78 -7.67
CA ALA A 69 17.48 -8.89 -7.10
C ALA A 69 17.36 -10.06 -6.11
N ILE A 70 16.83 -9.79 -4.93
CA ILE A 70 16.54 -10.77 -3.87
C ILE A 70 15.13 -11.34 -3.98
N ALA A 71 14.25 -10.66 -4.73
CA ALA A 71 12.91 -11.13 -5.08
C ALA A 71 12.52 -10.59 -6.46
N THR A 72 11.77 -11.39 -7.22
CA THR A 72 11.26 -11.01 -8.54
C THR A 72 9.78 -11.39 -8.66
N PHE A 73 9.02 -10.54 -9.35
CA PHE A 73 7.58 -10.69 -9.54
C PHE A 73 7.22 -10.39 -10.99
N ASP A 74 6.45 -11.27 -11.62
CA ASP A 74 6.02 -11.09 -13.00
C ASP A 74 4.59 -10.54 -13.04
N TYR A 75 4.37 -9.52 -13.86
CA TYR A 75 3.10 -8.83 -14.01
C TYR A 75 2.70 -8.68 -15.47
N ASN A 76 1.37 -8.64 -15.67
CA ASN A 76 0.71 -8.14 -16.88
C ASN A 76 -0.45 -7.26 -16.42
N LEU A 77 -0.27 -5.96 -16.43
CA LEU A 77 -1.27 -5.00 -15.97
C LEU A 77 -2.28 -4.70 -17.07
N ALA A 78 -3.53 -4.49 -16.69
CA ALA A 78 -4.55 -4.04 -17.62
C ALA A 78 -4.31 -2.59 -18.05
N ALA A 79 -4.52 -2.31 -19.35
CA ALA A 79 -4.37 -0.96 -19.88
C ALA A 79 -5.43 0.00 -19.30
N ASN A 80 -5.01 1.24 -18.99
CA ASN A 80 -5.85 2.30 -18.42
C ASN A 80 -6.39 1.98 -17.01
N GLU A 81 -5.87 0.96 -16.35
CA GLU A 81 -6.19 0.64 -14.96
C GLU A 81 -5.22 1.37 -14.02
N THR A 82 -5.66 1.63 -12.80
CA THR A 82 -4.84 2.25 -11.75
C THR A 82 -4.63 1.25 -10.61
N TYR A 83 -3.38 1.17 -10.12
CA TYR A 83 -2.97 0.19 -9.12
C TYR A 83 -2.25 0.85 -7.94
N ILE A 84 -2.47 0.31 -6.75
CA ILE A 84 -1.57 0.45 -5.59
C ILE A 84 -0.85 -0.88 -5.43
N ILE A 85 0.48 -0.84 -5.27
CA ILE A 85 1.31 -2.01 -4.98
C ILE A 85 2.05 -1.77 -3.67
N VAL A 86 1.78 -2.59 -2.67
CA VAL A 86 2.45 -2.50 -1.36
C VAL A 86 3.49 -3.61 -1.24
N ALA A 87 4.77 -3.22 -1.12
CA ALA A 87 5.84 -4.14 -0.75
C ALA A 87 5.74 -4.41 0.75
N SER A 88 5.40 -5.63 1.14
CA SER A 88 5.11 -6.04 2.52
C SER A 88 5.74 -7.39 2.86
N GLY A 89 5.74 -7.76 4.13
CA GLY A 89 6.30 -9.03 4.60
C GLY A 89 7.79 -8.97 4.91
N ILE A 90 8.37 -10.14 5.15
CA ILE A 90 9.71 -10.35 5.69
C ILE A 90 10.58 -11.10 4.66
N VAL A 91 11.71 -10.51 4.30
CA VAL A 91 12.69 -11.10 3.36
C VAL A 91 13.47 -12.22 4.03
N ASN A 92 13.89 -12.01 5.29
CA ASN A 92 14.62 -13.01 6.07
C ASN A 92 13.91 -13.26 7.39
N ALA A 93 13.32 -14.45 7.54
CA ALA A 93 12.54 -14.83 8.71
C ALA A 93 13.32 -14.86 10.04
N ALA A 94 14.66 -14.80 10.01
CA ALA A 94 15.49 -14.86 11.21
C ALA A 94 15.23 -13.67 12.13
N GLY A 95 14.73 -13.93 13.32
CA GLY A 95 14.44 -12.90 14.34
C GLY A 95 13.01 -12.30 14.27
N TYR A 96 12.19 -12.78 13.34
CA TYR A 96 10.77 -12.39 13.22
C TYR A 96 9.84 -13.55 13.59
N ASN A 97 8.75 -13.26 14.30
CA ASN A 97 7.69 -14.22 14.59
C ASN A 97 6.39 -13.45 14.92
N PRO A 98 5.36 -13.49 14.06
CA PRO A 98 5.32 -14.15 12.76
C PRO A 98 6.27 -13.52 11.71
N ALA A 99 6.55 -14.28 10.66
CA ALA A 99 7.39 -13.84 9.54
C ALA A 99 6.69 -14.19 8.20
N PRO A 100 5.60 -13.48 7.84
CA PRO A 100 4.98 -13.68 6.54
C PRO A 100 5.99 -13.34 5.43
N ALA A 101 6.04 -14.15 4.38
CA ALA A 101 7.01 -13.98 3.31
C ALA A 101 6.83 -12.62 2.62
N PHE A 102 7.96 -12.02 2.20
CA PHE A 102 7.95 -10.79 1.42
C PHE A 102 7.16 -10.99 0.13
N ASN A 103 6.25 -10.05 -0.15
CA ASN A 103 5.41 -10.04 -1.33
C ASN A 103 5.10 -8.61 -1.78
N LEU A 104 4.68 -8.47 -3.03
CA LEU A 104 4.08 -7.25 -3.57
C LEU A 104 2.56 -7.45 -3.63
N GLU A 105 1.84 -6.83 -2.71
CA GLU A 105 0.39 -6.90 -2.62
C GLU A 105 -0.24 -5.87 -3.55
N VAL A 106 -1.06 -6.33 -4.50
CA VAL A 106 -1.60 -5.51 -5.59
C VAL A 106 -3.08 -5.23 -5.37
N PHE A 107 -3.46 -3.95 -5.42
CA PHE A 107 -4.84 -3.49 -5.45
C PHE A 107 -5.13 -2.85 -6.81
N ALA A 108 -6.10 -3.40 -7.55
CA ALA A 108 -6.61 -2.83 -8.80
C ALA A 108 -7.82 -1.92 -8.53
N GLY A 109 -8.07 -0.96 -9.40
CA GLY A 109 -9.13 0.04 -9.22
C GLY A 109 -8.74 1.11 -8.21
N ALA A 110 -7.44 1.39 -8.08
CA ALA A 110 -6.94 2.46 -7.23
C ALA A 110 -7.38 3.84 -7.74
N ARG A 111 -7.42 4.81 -6.83
CA ARG A 111 -7.89 6.17 -7.12
C ARG A 111 -6.74 7.17 -6.92
N GLU A 112 -6.60 8.12 -7.86
CA GLU A 112 -5.65 9.25 -7.73
C GLU A 112 -6.32 10.49 -7.11
N ALA A 113 -7.66 10.48 -6.99
CA ALA A 113 -8.46 11.51 -6.37
C ALA A 113 -9.73 10.90 -5.78
N ALA A 114 -10.41 11.62 -4.90
CA ALA A 114 -11.70 11.18 -4.36
C ALA A 114 -12.75 11.02 -5.45
N SER A 115 -13.59 10.01 -5.32
CA SER A 115 -14.69 9.71 -6.24
C SER A 115 -15.82 10.74 -6.18
N THR A 116 -15.98 11.38 -5.03
CA THR A 116 -17.00 12.41 -4.78
C THR A 116 -16.32 13.70 -4.34
N GLN A 117 -16.64 14.80 -5.02
CA GLN A 117 -16.13 16.13 -4.66
C GLN A 117 -16.49 16.48 -3.21
N GLY A 118 -15.50 16.99 -2.47
CA GLY A 118 -15.65 17.35 -1.07
C GLY A 118 -15.32 16.22 -0.09
N ASN A 119 -15.17 14.99 -0.58
CA ASN A 119 -14.78 13.84 0.23
C ASN A 119 -13.26 13.59 0.21
N THR A 120 -12.84 12.69 1.08
CA THR A 120 -11.54 12.02 1.05
C THR A 120 -11.78 10.52 0.95
N ASP A 121 -11.22 9.88 -0.08
CA ASP A 121 -11.32 8.44 -0.24
C ASP A 121 -10.09 7.77 0.41
N VAL A 122 -10.32 6.84 1.34
CA VAL A 122 -9.26 6.18 2.10
C VAL A 122 -9.27 4.69 1.82
N LEU A 123 -8.24 4.20 1.14
CA LEU A 123 -7.97 2.77 0.97
C LEU A 123 -7.25 2.25 2.22
N VAL A 124 -7.88 1.32 2.91
CA VAL A 124 -7.29 0.71 4.11
C VAL A 124 -6.61 -0.61 3.76
N TYR A 125 -5.34 -0.75 4.16
CA TYR A 125 -4.53 -1.95 4.00
C TYR A 125 -3.97 -2.41 5.34
N HIS A 126 -4.19 -3.70 5.69
CA HIS A 126 -3.60 -4.25 6.90
C HIS A 126 -2.19 -4.80 6.63
N GLY A 127 -1.18 -3.96 6.79
CA GLY A 127 0.22 -4.28 6.49
C GLY A 127 1.11 -4.57 7.69
N SER A 128 0.57 -4.73 8.91
CA SER A 128 1.36 -5.06 10.10
C SER A 128 1.58 -6.56 10.19
N THR A 129 2.83 -7.00 10.03
CA THR A 129 3.20 -8.42 9.96
C THR A 129 3.00 -9.20 11.26
N ASP A 130 2.95 -8.50 12.39
CA ASP A 130 2.84 -9.06 13.74
C ASP A 130 1.51 -8.76 14.44
N ALA A 131 0.60 -8.03 13.79
CA ALA A 131 -0.73 -7.79 14.32
C ALA A 131 -1.69 -8.91 13.92
N PRO A 132 -2.61 -9.30 14.83
CA PRO A 132 -3.69 -10.23 14.51
C PRO A 132 -4.73 -9.59 13.59
N THR A 133 -5.80 -10.33 13.27
CA THR A 133 -7.02 -9.78 12.68
C THR A 133 -7.55 -8.65 13.57
N VAL A 134 -7.93 -7.54 12.95
CA VAL A 134 -8.34 -6.31 13.66
C VAL A 134 -9.61 -5.71 13.08
N ASP A 135 -10.33 -5.00 13.94
CA ASP A 135 -11.39 -4.07 13.56
C ASP A 135 -10.86 -2.64 13.57
N VAL A 136 -11.38 -1.82 12.68
CA VAL A 136 -11.14 -0.37 12.68
C VAL A 136 -12.43 0.33 13.05
N VAL A 137 -12.43 1.07 14.16
CA VAL A 137 -13.60 1.74 14.72
C VAL A 137 -13.38 3.24 14.70
N GLU A 138 -14.34 3.99 14.16
CA GLU A 138 -14.32 5.44 14.20
C GLU A 138 -15.09 5.95 15.41
N THR A 139 -14.49 6.85 16.22
CA THR A 139 -15.04 7.22 17.54
C THR A 139 -15.40 8.70 17.70
N ALA A 140 -14.89 9.59 16.84
CA ALA A 140 -15.10 11.03 16.99
C ALA A 140 -16.40 11.54 16.31
N VAL A 141 -16.70 11.02 15.13
CA VAL A 141 -17.82 11.49 14.30
C VAL A 141 -19.01 10.55 14.38
N THR A 142 -18.79 9.25 14.27
CA THR A 142 -19.87 8.25 14.28
C THR A 142 -20.23 7.74 15.69
N GLY A 143 -19.37 8.04 16.68
CA GLY A 143 -19.58 7.59 18.05
C GLY A 143 -19.30 6.09 18.27
N GLY A 144 -18.52 5.46 17.44
CA GLY A 144 -18.08 4.08 17.62
C GLY A 144 -18.54 3.09 16.54
N ALA A 145 -18.73 3.56 15.31
CA ALA A 145 -19.02 2.65 14.20
C ALA A 145 -17.76 1.86 13.78
N THR A 146 -17.89 0.55 13.59
CA THR A 146 -16.87 -0.26 12.92
C THR A 146 -16.90 0.07 11.44
N ILE A 147 -15.80 0.62 10.93
CA ILE A 147 -15.65 1.06 9.54
C ILE A 147 -14.85 0.07 8.70
N VAL A 148 -14.07 -0.80 9.33
CA VAL A 148 -13.47 -2.00 8.75
C VAL A 148 -13.64 -3.13 9.76
N ASP A 149 -14.15 -4.26 9.30
CA ASP A 149 -14.47 -5.42 10.13
C ASP A 149 -13.55 -6.59 9.76
N ASN A 150 -12.88 -7.17 10.76
CA ASN A 150 -12.05 -8.37 10.64
C ASN A 150 -10.98 -8.32 9.52
N ALA A 151 -10.25 -7.21 9.41
CA ALA A 151 -9.13 -7.12 8.49
C ALA A 151 -7.97 -8.00 8.98
N SER A 152 -7.52 -8.92 8.15
CA SER A 152 -6.35 -9.77 8.37
C SER A 152 -5.12 -9.22 7.65
N TYR A 153 -3.92 -9.68 8.04
CA TYR A 153 -2.68 -9.30 7.36
C TYR A 153 -2.79 -9.51 5.85
N SER A 154 -2.33 -8.55 5.08
CA SER A 154 -2.41 -8.40 3.62
C SER A 154 -3.78 -8.08 3.02
N ASP A 155 -4.82 -7.91 3.84
CA ASP A 155 -6.13 -7.52 3.33
C ASP A 155 -6.19 -6.05 2.94
N TYR A 156 -6.80 -5.78 1.78
CA TYR A 156 -7.31 -4.47 1.41
C TYR A 156 -8.81 -4.42 1.74
N ALA A 157 -9.22 -3.53 2.62
CA ALA A 157 -10.63 -3.38 3.01
C ALA A 157 -11.47 -2.57 1.98
N GLY A 158 -10.83 -2.12 0.88
CA GLY A 158 -11.46 -1.24 -0.09
C GLY A 158 -11.48 0.23 0.35
N TYR A 159 -12.09 1.09 -0.47
CA TYR A 159 -12.17 2.52 -0.19
C TYR A 159 -13.30 2.85 0.77
N LEU A 160 -12.97 3.62 1.80
CA LEU A 160 -13.90 4.37 2.62
C LEU A 160 -14.07 5.76 2.00
N GLU A 161 -15.25 6.08 1.51
CA GLU A 161 -15.58 7.40 0.94
C GLU A 161 -16.08 8.33 2.06
N LEU A 162 -15.16 9.06 2.67
CA LEU A 162 -15.43 9.82 3.89
C LEU A 162 -15.66 11.30 3.57
N ALA A 163 -16.62 11.94 4.24
CA ALA A 163 -16.62 13.40 4.31
C ALA A 163 -15.27 13.88 4.86
N THR A 164 -14.72 14.97 4.31
CA THR A 164 -13.42 15.49 4.78
C THR A 164 -13.58 16.16 6.14
N LEU A 165 -13.52 15.34 7.20
CA LEU A 165 -13.59 15.74 8.60
C LEU A 165 -12.34 15.27 9.35
N ASP A 166 -12.21 15.64 10.60
CA ASP A 166 -11.19 15.10 11.50
C ASP A 166 -11.77 13.92 12.27
N TYR A 167 -11.16 12.75 12.11
CA TYR A 167 -11.60 11.49 12.68
C TYR A 167 -10.65 11.02 13.78
N ARG A 168 -11.18 10.19 14.68
CA ARG A 168 -10.38 9.41 15.62
C ARG A 168 -10.64 7.92 15.37
N ILE A 169 -9.58 7.22 15.04
CA ILE A 169 -9.60 5.82 14.67
C ILE A 169 -9.04 4.98 15.82
N GLU A 170 -9.74 3.93 16.20
CA GLU A 170 -9.26 2.90 17.10
C GLU A 170 -9.09 1.60 16.31
N VAL A 171 -7.89 1.05 16.34
CA VAL A 171 -7.63 -0.32 15.93
C VAL A 171 -7.94 -1.20 17.15
N ARG A 172 -8.87 -2.13 16.97
CA ARG A 172 -9.34 -3.05 18.01
C ARG A 172 -9.04 -4.49 17.63
N ASP A 173 -9.12 -5.39 18.60
CA ASP A 173 -9.06 -6.82 18.33
C ASP A 173 -10.27 -7.28 17.48
N GLU A 174 -10.24 -8.49 16.96
CA GLU A 174 -11.28 -9.09 16.10
C GLU A 174 -12.68 -9.16 16.76
N THR A 175 -12.76 -8.94 18.07
CA THR A 175 -14.04 -8.86 18.80
C THR A 175 -14.60 -7.44 18.87
N GLY A 176 -13.84 -6.45 18.41
CA GLY A 176 -14.17 -5.02 18.50
C GLY A 176 -14.18 -4.46 19.92
N THR A 177 -13.72 -5.22 20.94
CA THR A 177 -13.87 -4.85 22.35
C THR A 177 -12.62 -4.30 22.98
N VAL A 178 -11.43 -4.71 22.55
CA VAL A 178 -10.15 -4.30 23.11
C VAL A 178 -9.43 -3.36 22.15
N THR A 179 -9.23 -2.11 22.56
CA THR A 179 -8.45 -1.15 21.77
C THR A 179 -6.97 -1.48 21.86
N VAL A 180 -6.36 -1.81 20.71
CA VAL A 180 -4.93 -2.08 20.53
C VAL A 180 -4.18 -0.76 20.40
N LYS A 181 -4.70 0.16 19.57
CA LYS A 181 -4.09 1.46 19.31
C LYS A 181 -5.13 2.48 18.84
N SER A 182 -4.89 3.75 19.15
CA SER A 182 -5.71 4.87 18.67
C SER A 182 -4.85 5.82 17.83
N TYR A 183 -5.47 6.39 16.78
CA TYR A 183 -4.86 7.34 15.87
C TYR A 183 -5.80 8.51 15.60
N GLU A 184 -5.23 9.70 15.44
CA GLU A 184 -5.94 10.85 14.87
C GLU A 184 -5.79 10.80 13.34
N ALA A 185 -6.89 10.95 12.62
CA ALA A 185 -6.94 11.08 11.17
C ALA A 185 -7.51 12.46 10.80
N PRO A 186 -6.70 13.53 10.89
CA PRO A 186 -7.17 14.90 10.78
C PRO A 186 -7.29 15.32 9.30
N LEU A 187 -8.18 14.70 8.53
CA LEU A 187 -8.28 14.87 7.08
C LEU A 187 -8.62 16.33 6.72
N ASN A 188 -9.52 16.95 7.47
CA ASN A 188 -9.89 18.37 7.25
C ASN A 188 -8.75 19.30 7.65
N THR A 189 -8.13 19.08 8.81
CA THR A 189 -7.00 19.91 9.28
C THR A 189 -5.80 19.84 8.32
N LEU A 190 -5.58 18.70 7.67
CA LEU A 190 -4.52 18.51 6.68
C LEU A 190 -4.90 18.98 5.27
N GLY A 191 -6.14 19.42 5.04
CA GLY A 191 -6.61 19.90 3.75
C GLY A 191 -6.68 18.80 2.68
N LEU A 192 -7.08 17.58 3.07
CA LEU A 192 -7.10 16.39 2.21
C LEU A 192 -8.43 16.25 1.43
N GLN A 193 -9.18 17.32 1.29
CA GLN A 193 -10.38 17.36 0.46
C GLN A 193 -10.05 16.98 -0.99
N ASP A 194 -10.90 16.19 -1.61
CA ASP A 194 -10.77 15.67 -2.97
C ASP A 194 -9.58 14.68 -3.17
N ALA A 195 -8.87 14.32 -2.10
CA ALA A 195 -7.76 13.37 -2.17
C ALA A 195 -8.20 11.91 -2.08
N ALA A 196 -7.43 11.02 -2.69
CA ALA A 196 -7.44 9.58 -2.41
C ALA A 196 -6.15 9.19 -1.69
N LEU A 197 -6.27 8.42 -0.60
CA LEU A 197 -5.16 8.05 0.29
C LEU A 197 -5.11 6.53 0.45
N THR A 198 -3.91 6.00 0.72
CA THR A 198 -3.73 4.63 1.21
C THR A 198 -3.12 4.68 2.62
N VAL A 199 -3.68 3.95 3.56
CA VAL A 199 -3.27 3.90 4.98
C VAL A 199 -3.13 2.45 5.45
#